data_6ebc913cce4a9da6be33df7640d235f4
#
_entry.id   6ebc913cce4a9da6be33df7640d235f4
#
_cell.length_a   1.000
_cell.length_b   1.000
_cell.length_c   1.000
_cell.angle_alpha   90.00
_cell.angle_beta   90.00
_cell.angle_gamma   90.00
#
_symmetry.space_group_name_H-M   'P 1'
#
loop_
_entity.id
_entity.type
_entity.pdbx_description
1 polymer ?
#
loop_
_entity_poly.entity_id
_entity_poly.type
_entity_poly.pdbx_seq_one_letter_code
_entity_poly.pdbx_strand_id
1 'polypeptide(L)'
;VLYEKQAEEKSLIASTTKIMTALVICVQTNVLDRVKIPKEAVGIEGSSMYLKEGEVLTVQELLYGLMLQSGNDAAVALAIYCGGTVEGFTELMNDKAHRLGMTQSHFANPNGLDSPGNYSTARDMAILTAYAMQNPIFAQTVSTKTITIGERCLRNHNKLLWQLEGANGVKTGYTKAAGRILISSVTRMGRQLIAVTFNAPDDWQDHKTLIEDGFSRFTVQQLVRQGQTLGQLELAGGQEASVDLIAAEDFSYSLAQGERVTISLPEAGFAYAPVAEGQEAGFAHILVDGTAVAKVPLVYGATIERAD
;
A
#
# COMPACT_ATOMS: atom_id res chain seq x y z
N VAL A 1 -5.22 -5.81 15.02
CA VAL A 1 -6.19 -6.74 14.42
C VAL A 1 -7.57 -6.43 14.96
N LEU A 2 -8.56 -6.22 14.08
CA LEU A 2 -9.93 -5.89 14.48
C LEU A 2 -10.82 -7.15 14.58
N TYR A 3 -10.58 -8.10 13.71
CA TYR A 3 -11.28 -9.39 13.69
C TYR A 3 -10.33 -10.47 13.18
N GLU A 4 -10.42 -11.66 13.75
CA GLU A 4 -9.70 -12.83 13.26
C GLU A 4 -10.47 -14.13 13.52
N LYS A 5 -10.34 -15.07 12.59
CA LYS A 5 -10.84 -16.44 12.69
C LYS A 5 -9.87 -17.36 11.98
N GLN A 6 -9.29 -18.33 12.70
CA GLN A 6 -8.30 -19.27 12.17
C GLN A 6 -7.14 -18.57 11.43
N ALA A 7 -6.72 -17.39 11.92
CA ALA A 7 -5.79 -16.51 11.20
C ALA A 7 -4.37 -17.08 11.04
N GLU A 8 -4.01 -18.08 11.85
CA GLU A 8 -2.72 -18.78 11.83
C GLU A 8 -2.77 -20.13 11.08
N GLU A 9 -3.92 -20.50 10.51
CA GLU A 9 -4.04 -21.77 9.78
C GLU A 9 -3.33 -21.67 8.43
N LYS A 10 -2.39 -22.60 8.17
CA LYS A 10 -1.67 -22.67 6.90
C LYS A 10 -2.58 -23.17 5.79
N SER A 11 -2.58 -22.48 4.66
CA SER A 11 -3.39 -22.82 3.50
C SER A 11 -2.62 -22.56 2.20
N LEU A 12 -3.05 -23.20 1.12
CA LEU A 12 -2.68 -22.81 -0.22
C LEU A 12 -3.21 -21.40 -0.51
N ILE A 13 -2.41 -20.60 -1.16
CA ILE A 13 -2.69 -19.14 -1.34
C ILE A 13 -2.98 -18.75 -2.79
N ALA A 14 -2.93 -19.71 -3.72
CA ALA A 14 -3.20 -19.46 -5.12
C ALA A 14 -2.54 -18.18 -5.65
N SER A 15 -3.18 -17.47 -6.54
CA SER A 15 -2.65 -16.22 -7.13
C SER A 15 -2.48 -15.04 -6.17
N THR A 16 -2.83 -15.16 -4.87
CA THR A 16 -2.45 -14.13 -3.91
C THR A 16 -0.94 -14.13 -3.60
N THR A 17 -0.22 -15.22 -3.93
CA THR A 17 1.25 -15.29 -4.04
C THR A 17 1.84 -14.09 -4.78
N LYS A 18 1.15 -13.61 -5.83
CA LYS A 18 1.60 -12.50 -6.68
C LYS A 18 1.74 -11.15 -5.94
N ILE A 19 1.17 -11.03 -4.74
CA ILE A 19 1.41 -9.86 -3.87
C ILE A 19 2.89 -9.82 -3.46
N MET A 20 3.45 -10.97 -3.03
CA MET A 20 4.87 -11.08 -2.72
C MET A 20 5.74 -10.86 -3.95
N THR A 21 5.37 -11.47 -5.08
CA THR A 21 6.06 -11.28 -6.37
C THR A 21 6.13 -9.81 -6.75
N ALA A 22 4.98 -9.12 -6.76
CA ALA A 22 4.92 -7.70 -7.10
C ALA A 22 5.73 -6.84 -6.11
N LEU A 23 5.67 -7.12 -4.81
CA LEU A 23 6.43 -6.39 -3.80
C LEU A 23 7.94 -6.53 -4.02
N VAL A 24 8.44 -7.76 -4.24
CA VAL A 24 9.88 -7.99 -4.50
C VAL A 24 10.31 -7.23 -5.75
N ILE A 25 9.55 -7.30 -6.84
CA ILE A 25 9.82 -6.56 -8.07
C ILE A 25 9.86 -5.05 -7.82
N CYS A 26 8.85 -4.48 -7.14
CA CYS A 26 8.79 -3.04 -6.85
C CYS A 26 9.98 -2.54 -6.01
N VAL A 27 10.59 -3.41 -5.21
CA VAL A 27 11.72 -3.05 -4.33
C VAL A 27 13.08 -3.28 -5.00
N GLN A 28 13.19 -4.30 -5.86
CA GLN A 28 14.48 -4.76 -6.41
C GLN A 28 14.78 -4.21 -7.80
N THR A 29 13.79 -3.69 -8.53
CA THR A 29 13.96 -3.29 -9.93
C THR A 29 13.47 -1.87 -10.19
N ASN A 30 13.89 -1.31 -11.33
CA ASN A 30 13.30 -0.06 -11.83
C ASN A 30 12.11 -0.39 -12.75
N VAL A 31 10.96 0.23 -12.48
CA VAL A 31 9.72 -0.02 -13.23
C VAL A 31 9.80 0.37 -14.72
N LEU A 32 10.75 1.22 -15.10
CA LEU A 32 10.99 1.64 -16.48
C LEU A 32 11.91 0.69 -17.24
N ASP A 33 12.56 -0.27 -16.55
CA ASP A 33 13.42 -1.26 -17.20
C ASP A 33 12.64 -2.09 -18.21
N ARG A 34 13.29 -2.41 -19.32
CA ARG A 34 12.72 -3.17 -20.42
C ARG A 34 13.08 -4.65 -20.28
N VAL A 35 12.08 -5.47 -20.15
CA VAL A 35 12.20 -6.93 -20.02
C VAL A 35 11.91 -7.58 -21.37
N LYS A 36 12.89 -8.30 -21.90
CA LYS A 36 12.68 -9.19 -23.07
C LYS A 36 12.11 -10.51 -22.55
N ILE A 37 10.92 -10.86 -23.00
CA ILE A 37 10.19 -12.04 -22.53
C ILE A 37 10.94 -13.31 -22.91
N PRO A 38 11.37 -14.12 -21.92
CA PRO A 38 12.06 -15.37 -22.18
C PRO A 38 11.05 -16.48 -22.59
N LYS A 39 11.54 -17.49 -23.27
CA LYS A 39 10.74 -18.64 -23.71
C LYS A 39 10.03 -19.34 -22.56
N GLU A 40 10.68 -19.44 -21.42
CA GLU A 40 10.20 -20.09 -20.19
C GLU A 40 8.96 -19.41 -19.59
N ALA A 41 8.71 -18.16 -19.95
CA ALA A 41 7.52 -17.43 -19.51
C ALA A 41 6.30 -17.60 -20.43
N VAL A 42 6.47 -18.25 -21.59
CA VAL A 42 5.40 -18.39 -22.57
C VAL A 42 4.63 -19.69 -22.37
N GLY A 43 3.29 -19.63 -22.45
CA GLY A 43 2.44 -20.82 -22.36
C GLY A 43 2.28 -21.38 -20.94
N ILE A 44 2.53 -20.58 -19.91
CA ILE A 44 2.30 -20.98 -18.53
C ILE A 44 0.82 -21.24 -18.29
N GLU A 45 0.51 -22.35 -17.60
CA GLU A 45 -0.86 -22.74 -17.25
C GLU A 45 -1.59 -21.66 -16.44
N GLY A 46 -2.89 -21.55 -16.66
CA GLY A 46 -3.79 -20.69 -15.91
C GLY A 46 -3.94 -19.28 -16.50
N SER A 47 -4.12 -18.27 -15.65
CA SER A 47 -4.33 -16.89 -16.10
C SER A 47 -3.08 -16.34 -16.79
N SER A 48 -3.28 -15.64 -17.90
CA SER A 48 -2.18 -15.15 -18.76
C SER A 48 -2.51 -13.76 -19.31
N MET A 49 -1.51 -12.94 -19.57
CA MET A 49 -1.62 -11.78 -20.42
C MET A 49 -1.18 -12.08 -21.89
N TYR A 50 -0.93 -13.35 -22.18
CA TYR A 50 -0.56 -13.88 -23.50
C TYR A 50 0.74 -13.26 -24.05
N LEU A 51 1.79 -13.34 -23.25
CA LEU A 51 3.13 -12.89 -23.65
C LEU A 51 3.69 -13.76 -24.78
N LYS A 52 4.48 -13.13 -25.66
CA LYS A 52 5.18 -13.78 -26.77
C LYS A 52 6.69 -13.80 -26.50
N GLU A 53 7.37 -14.88 -26.87
CA GLU A 53 8.83 -14.96 -26.79
C GLU A 53 9.47 -13.80 -27.56
N GLY A 54 10.45 -13.15 -26.92
CA GLY A 54 11.18 -12.02 -27.49
C GLY A 54 10.42 -10.69 -27.48
N GLU A 55 9.14 -10.66 -27.09
CA GLU A 55 8.42 -9.42 -26.83
C GLU A 55 9.15 -8.58 -25.78
N VAL A 56 9.08 -7.26 -25.88
CA VAL A 56 9.75 -6.36 -24.91
C VAL A 56 8.72 -5.46 -24.27
N LEU A 57 8.57 -5.59 -22.96
CA LEU A 57 7.68 -4.79 -22.14
C LEU A 57 8.46 -4.16 -20.96
N THR A 58 7.96 -3.08 -20.41
CA THR A 58 8.52 -2.52 -19.17
C THR A 58 8.13 -3.37 -17.97
N VAL A 59 8.90 -3.29 -16.88
CA VAL A 59 8.56 -3.91 -15.60
C VAL A 59 7.17 -3.45 -15.14
N GLN A 60 6.83 -2.16 -15.33
CA GLN A 60 5.52 -1.61 -14.97
C GLN A 60 4.38 -2.27 -15.75
N GLU A 61 4.55 -2.45 -17.07
CA GLU A 61 3.54 -3.13 -17.90
C GLU A 61 3.34 -4.58 -17.49
N LEU A 62 4.41 -5.28 -17.13
CA LEU A 62 4.35 -6.64 -16.60
C LEU A 62 3.70 -6.70 -15.21
N LEU A 63 3.95 -5.71 -14.33
CA LEU A 63 3.26 -5.60 -13.04
C LEU A 63 1.75 -5.42 -13.20
N TYR A 64 1.29 -4.63 -14.17
CA TYR A 64 -0.14 -4.56 -14.48
C TYR A 64 -0.69 -5.90 -14.97
N GLY A 65 0.00 -6.61 -15.86
CA GLY A 65 -0.38 -7.96 -16.29
C GLY A 65 -0.44 -8.95 -15.13
N LEU A 66 0.56 -8.92 -14.25
CA LEU A 66 0.65 -9.73 -13.05
C LEU A 66 -0.55 -9.52 -12.11
N MET A 67 -0.88 -8.27 -11.81
CA MET A 67 -1.85 -7.96 -10.76
C MET A 67 -3.30 -7.87 -11.27
N LEU A 68 -3.55 -7.28 -12.44
CA LEU A 68 -4.90 -7.10 -12.97
C LEU A 68 -5.44 -8.38 -13.61
N GLN A 69 -4.65 -9.00 -14.52
CA GLN A 69 -5.02 -10.23 -15.22
C GLN A 69 -4.60 -11.49 -14.46
N SER A 70 -3.86 -11.34 -13.36
CA SER A 70 -3.29 -12.49 -12.66
C SER A 70 -2.34 -13.32 -13.53
N GLY A 71 -1.63 -12.69 -14.49
CA GLY A 71 -0.79 -13.35 -15.49
C GLY A 71 0.31 -14.21 -14.86
N ASN A 72 0.25 -15.52 -15.08
CA ASN A 72 1.29 -16.46 -14.65
C ASN A 72 2.56 -16.31 -15.50
N ASP A 73 2.38 -15.99 -16.78
CA ASP A 73 3.43 -15.63 -17.71
C ASP A 73 4.19 -14.37 -17.27
N ALA A 74 3.47 -13.32 -16.86
CA ALA A 74 4.08 -12.11 -16.31
C ALA A 74 4.86 -12.40 -15.02
N ALA A 75 4.33 -13.29 -14.15
CA ALA A 75 5.00 -13.69 -12.93
C ALA A 75 6.36 -14.36 -13.21
N VAL A 76 6.40 -15.29 -14.17
CA VAL A 76 7.62 -16.01 -14.55
C VAL A 76 8.60 -15.07 -15.25
N ALA A 77 8.13 -14.21 -16.16
CA ALA A 77 8.99 -13.24 -16.85
C ALA A 77 9.69 -12.29 -15.84
N LEU A 78 8.93 -11.72 -14.91
CA LEU A 78 9.45 -10.85 -13.85
C LEU A 78 10.41 -11.58 -12.91
N ALA A 79 10.09 -12.83 -12.55
CA ALA A 79 10.92 -13.64 -11.68
C ALA A 79 12.30 -13.93 -12.31
N ILE A 80 12.33 -14.34 -13.59
CA ILE A 80 13.58 -14.59 -14.30
C ILE A 80 14.36 -13.28 -14.47
N TYR A 81 13.68 -12.18 -14.80
CA TYR A 81 14.34 -10.88 -14.96
C TYR A 81 15.03 -10.43 -13.66
N CYS A 82 14.36 -10.54 -12.51
CA CYS A 82 14.85 -10.05 -11.23
C CYS A 82 15.81 -11.03 -10.53
N GLY A 83 15.47 -12.33 -10.54
CA GLY A 83 16.20 -13.37 -9.82
C GLY A 83 17.21 -14.16 -10.67
N GLY A 84 17.28 -13.89 -11.99
CA GLY A 84 18.08 -14.69 -12.93
C GLY A 84 17.41 -16.03 -13.29
N THR A 85 16.79 -16.68 -12.30
CA THR A 85 15.97 -17.90 -12.46
C THR A 85 14.72 -17.79 -11.59
N VAL A 86 13.75 -18.71 -11.79
CA VAL A 86 12.56 -18.81 -10.93
C VAL A 86 12.98 -19.18 -9.51
N GLU A 87 13.93 -20.09 -9.35
CA GLU A 87 14.46 -20.53 -8.05
C GLU A 87 15.14 -19.37 -7.32
N GLY A 88 16.04 -18.63 -7.98
CA GLY A 88 16.69 -17.46 -7.39
C GLY A 88 15.69 -16.39 -6.97
N PHE A 89 14.59 -16.24 -7.72
CA PHE A 89 13.54 -15.31 -7.33
C PHE A 89 12.73 -15.80 -6.13
N THR A 90 12.45 -17.11 -6.02
CA THR A 90 11.75 -17.66 -4.84
C THR A 90 12.59 -17.53 -3.57
N GLU A 91 13.90 -17.56 -3.65
CA GLU A 91 14.79 -17.24 -2.52
C GLU A 91 14.57 -15.78 -2.07
N LEU A 92 14.52 -14.82 -3.01
CA LEU A 92 14.21 -13.42 -2.68
C LEU A 92 12.83 -13.24 -2.04
N MET A 93 11.81 -14.01 -2.50
CA MET A 93 10.47 -14.00 -1.91
C MET A 93 10.51 -14.50 -0.45
N ASN A 94 11.20 -15.60 -0.18
CA ASN A 94 11.30 -16.18 1.16
C ASN A 94 12.15 -15.32 2.10
N ASP A 95 13.23 -14.71 1.62
CA ASP A 95 14.00 -13.72 2.37
C ASP A 95 13.13 -12.51 2.75
N LYS A 96 12.29 -12.01 1.82
CA LYS A 96 11.37 -10.93 2.11
C LYS A 96 10.34 -11.37 3.15
N ALA A 97 9.78 -12.56 3.05
CA ALA A 97 8.83 -13.10 4.02
C ALA A 97 9.45 -13.16 5.43
N HIS A 98 10.66 -13.67 5.54
CA HIS A 98 11.39 -13.72 6.80
C HIS A 98 11.60 -12.31 7.42
N ARG A 99 12.03 -11.34 6.61
CA ARG A 99 12.22 -9.94 7.05
C ARG A 99 10.93 -9.26 7.48
N LEU A 100 9.78 -9.67 6.96
CA LEU A 100 8.47 -9.18 7.34
C LEU A 100 7.88 -9.91 8.55
N GLY A 101 8.57 -10.94 9.08
CA GLY A 101 8.08 -11.73 10.20
C GLY A 101 6.98 -12.72 9.83
N MET A 102 6.86 -13.10 8.55
CA MET A 102 5.89 -14.08 8.04
C MET A 102 6.38 -15.51 8.35
N THR A 103 6.33 -15.87 9.63
CA THR A 103 6.97 -17.11 10.13
C THR A 103 6.25 -18.39 9.73
N GLN A 104 5.04 -18.28 9.22
CA GLN A 104 4.24 -19.44 8.80
C GLN A 104 3.96 -19.46 7.30
N SER A 105 4.82 -18.82 6.50
CA SER A 105 4.69 -18.72 5.05
C SER A 105 5.92 -19.26 4.35
N HIS A 106 5.70 -19.82 3.16
CA HIS A 106 6.75 -20.22 2.25
C HIS A 106 6.27 -20.10 0.80
N PHE A 107 7.12 -19.61 -0.08
CA PHE A 107 6.86 -19.36 -1.49
C PHE A 107 7.72 -20.29 -2.35
N ALA A 108 7.08 -21.20 -3.09
CA ALA A 108 7.74 -22.16 -3.97
C ALA A 108 7.74 -21.74 -5.45
N ASN A 109 6.93 -20.75 -5.81
CA ASN A 109 6.85 -20.23 -7.17
C ASN A 109 6.31 -18.78 -7.16
N PRO A 110 6.53 -17.99 -8.24
CA PRO A 110 6.11 -16.59 -8.29
C PRO A 110 4.63 -16.37 -8.68
N ASN A 111 3.93 -17.39 -9.13
CA ASN A 111 2.60 -17.27 -9.73
C ASN A 111 1.46 -17.80 -8.87
N GLY A 112 1.74 -18.68 -7.91
CA GLY A 112 0.74 -19.26 -7.01
C GLY A 112 0.06 -20.52 -7.54
N LEU A 113 0.64 -21.21 -8.52
CA LEU A 113 0.22 -22.56 -8.86
C LEU A 113 0.42 -23.51 -7.67
N ASP A 114 -0.50 -24.46 -7.51
CA ASP A 114 -0.51 -25.35 -6.36
C ASP A 114 0.80 -26.14 -6.24
N SER A 115 1.42 -26.02 -5.07
CA SER A 115 2.61 -26.74 -4.68
C SER A 115 2.60 -26.93 -3.17
N PRO A 116 3.01 -28.09 -2.64
CA PRO A 116 3.09 -28.29 -1.19
C PRO A 116 3.96 -27.28 -0.45
N GLY A 117 4.94 -26.70 -1.16
CA GLY A 117 5.82 -25.66 -0.62
C GLY A 117 5.26 -24.22 -0.76
N ASN A 118 4.06 -24.01 -1.33
CA ASN A 118 3.50 -22.69 -1.53
C ASN A 118 2.29 -22.46 -0.61
N TYR A 119 2.55 -21.95 0.61
CA TYR A 119 1.54 -21.75 1.64
C TYR A 119 1.76 -20.49 2.44
N SER A 120 0.69 -20.00 3.06
CA SER A 120 0.71 -18.90 4.02
C SER A 120 -0.47 -18.98 4.99
N THR A 121 -0.58 -17.98 5.87
CA THR A 121 -1.71 -17.79 6.77
C THR A 121 -2.41 -16.47 6.46
N ALA A 122 -3.66 -16.31 6.91
CA ALA A 122 -4.38 -15.05 6.73
C ALA A 122 -3.66 -13.88 7.44
N ARG A 123 -3.04 -14.14 8.60
CA ARG A 123 -2.24 -13.15 9.33
C ARG A 123 -1.02 -12.72 8.54
N ASP A 124 -0.23 -13.67 8.04
CA ASP A 124 0.99 -13.36 7.29
C ASP A 124 0.65 -12.61 5.99
N MET A 125 -0.42 -13.00 5.30
CA MET A 125 -0.86 -12.28 4.10
C MET A 125 -1.39 -10.87 4.41
N ALA A 126 -1.97 -10.64 5.57
CA ALA A 126 -2.34 -9.29 6.01
C ALA A 126 -1.10 -8.42 6.30
N ILE A 127 -0.07 -8.98 6.95
CA ILE A 127 1.22 -8.32 7.18
C ILE A 127 1.88 -7.94 5.85
N LEU A 128 1.99 -8.90 4.93
CA LEU A 128 2.53 -8.69 3.59
C LEU A 128 1.80 -7.56 2.87
N THR A 129 0.47 -7.61 2.88
CA THR A 129 -0.37 -6.64 2.17
C THR A 129 -0.23 -5.24 2.78
N ALA A 130 -0.23 -5.13 4.12
CA ALA A 130 -0.04 -3.84 4.81
C ALA A 130 1.30 -3.20 4.44
N TYR A 131 2.36 -3.99 4.36
CA TYR A 131 3.68 -3.51 3.94
C TYR A 131 3.70 -3.14 2.45
N ALA A 132 3.15 -3.98 1.58
CA ALA A 132 3.15 -3.76 0.13
C ALA A 132 2.38 -2.49 -0.25
N MET A 133 1.26 -2.21 0.41
CA MET A 133 0.44 -1.02 0.16
C MET A 133 1.14 0.31 0.51
N GLN A 134 2.23 0.29 1.28
CA GLN A 134 3.06 1.46 1.52
C GLN A 134 3.96 1.82 0.32
N ASN A 135 4.18 0.88 -0.60
CA ASN A 135 4.90 1.16 -1.83
C ASN A 135 3.97 1.82 -2.86
N PRO A 136 4.26 3.06 -3.32
CA PRO A 136 3.35 3.80 -4.20
C PRO A 136 3.14 3.12 -5.55
N ILE A 137 4.15 2.43 -6.09
CA ILE A 137 4.05 1.70 -7.36
C ILE A 137 3.12 0.50 -7.21
N PHE A 138 3.28 -0.26 -6.13
CA PHE A 138 2.40 -1.38 -5.82
C PHE A 138 0.95 -0.89 -5.63
N ALA A 139 0.74 0.10 -4.78
CA ALA A 139 -0.59 0.65 -4.48
C ALA A 139 -1.29 1.18 -5.74
N GLN A 140 -0.57 1.92 -6.60
CA GLN A 140 -1.07 2.39 -7.89
C GLN A 140 -1.46 1.20 -8.80
N THR A 141 -0.60 0.19 -8.89
CA THR A 141 -0.85 -0.99 -9.75
C THR A 141 -2.13 -1.71 -9.33
N VAL A 142 -2.28 -2.04 -8.04
CA VAL A 142 -3.42 -2.83 -7.55
C VAL A 142 -4.73 -2.05 -7.48
N SER A 143 -4.69 -0.72 -7.40
CA SER A 143 -5.88 0.15 -7.44
C SER A 143 -6.35 0.45 -8.87
N THR A 144 -5.53 0.17 -9.87
CA THR A 144 -5.90 0.40 -11.27
C THR A 144 -7.02 -0.54 -11.70
N LYS A 145 -8.12 0.05 -12.19
CA LYS A 145 -9.32 -0.69 -12.62
C LYS A 145 -9.14 -1.33 -13.98
N THR A 146 -8.64 -0.54 -14.94
CA THR A 146 -8.40 -0.95 -16.33
C THR A 146 -7.20 -0.18 -16.89
N ILE A 147 -6.43 -0.83 -17.74
CA ILE A 147 -5.34 -0.21 -18.50
C ILE A 147 -5.16 -0.90 -19.85
N THR A 148 -4.76 -0.16 -20.88
CA THR A 148 -4.42 -0.71 -22.18
C THR A 148 -2.89 -0.70 -22.36
N ILE A 149 -2.31 -1.85 -22.70
CA ILE A 149 -0.88 -2.05 -22.95
C ILE A 149 -0.74 -2.65 -24.33
N GLY A 150 -0.29 -1.85 -25.30
CA GLY A 150 -0.34 -2.23 -26.71
C GLY A 150 -1.78 -2.54 -27.12
N GLU A 151 -2.01 -3.76 -27.62
CA GLU A 151 -3.35 -4.24 -28.01
C GLU A 151 -4.13 -4.92 -26.87
N ARG A 152 -3.54 -5.03 -25.67
CA ARG A 152 -4.15 -5.73 -24.52
C ARG A 152 -4.91 -4.76 -23.65
N CYS A 153 -6.23 -4.94 -23.50
CA CYS A 153 -7.03 -4.26 -22.51
C CYS A 153 -7.07 -5.13 -21.24
N LEU A 154 -6.37 -4.70 -20.19
CA LEU A 154 -6.29 -5.41 -18.93
C LEU A 154 -7.35 -4.85 -17.96
N ARG A 155 -8.19 -5.73 -17.42
CA ARG A 155 -9.21 -5.38 -16.42
C ARG A 155 -8.92 -6.08 -15.11
N ASN A 156 -8.91 -5.32 -14.02
CA ASN A 156 -8.68 -5.88 -12.69
C ASN A 156 -9.79 -6.86 -12.30
N HIS A 157 -9.43 -8.02 -11.78
CA HIS A 157 -10.38 -9.04 -11.32
C HIS A 157 -11.03 -8.71 -9.99
N ASN A 158 -10.49 -7.74 -9.23
CA ASN A 158 -11.05 -7.31 -7.95
C ASN A 158 -12.29 -6.43 -8.14
N LYS A 159 -13.48 -7.04 -8.02
CA LYS A 159 -14.77 -6.36 -8.19
C LYS A 159 -15.01 -5.26 -7.15
N LEU A 160 -14.39 -5.33 -5.97
CA LEU A 160 -14.57 -4.33 -4.92
C LEU A 160 -14.12 -2.94 -5.35
N LEU A 161 -13.17 -2.83 -6.28
CA LEU A 161 -12.76 -1.54 -6.86
C LEU A 161 -13.93 -0.74 -7.49
N TRP A 162 -15.02 -1.41 -7.87
CA TRP A 162 -16.22 -0.77 -8.43
C TRP A 162 -17.40 -0.77 -7.47
N GLN A 163 -17.38 -1.60 -6.41
CA GLN A 163 -18.52 -1.91 -5.59
C GLN A 163 -18.43 -1.42 -4.15
N LEU A 164 -17.23 -1.05 -3.70
CA LEU A 164 -16.98 -0.64 -2.32
C LEU A 164 -16.24 0.69 -2.29
N GLU A 165 -16.82 1.68 -1.62
CA GLU A 165 -16.22 3.01 -1.50
C GLU A 165 -14.88 2.95 -0.78
N GLY A 166 -13.88 3.63 -1.35
CA GLY A 166 -12.52 3.66 -0.83
C GLY A 166 -11.69 2.40 -1.13
N ALA A 167 -12.25 1.39 -1.83
CA ALA A 167 -11.49 0.20 -2.22
C ALA A 167 -10.34 0.57 -3.17
N ASN A 168 -9.12 0.15 -2.82
CA ASN A 168 -7.90 0.48 -3.53
C ASN A 168 -6.95 -0.73 -3.74
N GLY A 169 -7.45 -1.95 -3.62
CA GLY A 169 -6.69 -3.20 -3.89
C GLY A 169 -7.43 -4.43 -3.36
N VAL A 170 -6.86 -5.60 -3.42
CA VAL A 170 -5.50 -5.95 -3.81
C VAL A 170 -5.50 -7.10 -4.80
N LYS A 171 -5.87 -8.34 -4.39
CA LYS A 171 -5.73 -9.53 -5.24
C LYS A 171 -6.76 -10.61 -4.96
N THR A 172 -7.23 -11.24 -6.03
CA THR A 172 -8.04 -12.46 -6.00
C THR A 172 -7.17 -13.68 -6.23
N GLY A 173 -7.54 -14.81 -5.66
CA GLY A 173 -6.93 -16.12 -5.90
C GLY A 173 -7.97 -17.23 -5.99
N TYR A 174 -7.71 -18.23 -6.81
CA TYR A 174 -8.52 -19.42 -6.89
C TYR A 174 -7.73 -20.58 -7.50
N THR A 175 -7.77 -21.72 -6.83
CA THR A 175 -7.52 -23.04 -7.41
C THR A 175 -8.57 -24.01 -6.86
N LYS A 176 -8.69 -25.18 -7.46
CA LYS A 176 -9.64 -26.20 -6.93
C LYS A 176 -9.29 -26.65 -5.50
N ALA A 177 -7.99 -26.67 -5.18
CA ALA A 177 -7.50 -27.07 -3.87
C ALA A 177 -7.60 -25.96 -2.83
N ALA A 178 -7.26 -24.71 -3.21
CA ALA A 178 -7.27 -23.57 -2.31
C ALA A 178 -8.66 -22.98 -2.05
N GLY A 179 -9.62 -23.20 -2.96
CA GLY A 179 -10.90 -22.50 -2.94
C GLY A 179 -10.76 -21.02 -3.33
N ARG A 180 -11.78 -20.21 -3.04
CA ARG A 180 -11.78 -18.77 -3.32
C ARG A 180 -11.01 -18.02 -2.24
N ILE A 181 -10.10 -17.18 -2.67
CA ILE A 181 -9.28 -16.33 -1.80
C ILE A 181 -9.41 -14.90 -2.25
N LEU A 182 -9.63 -14.00 -1.31
CA LEU A 182 -9.67 -12.57 -1.56
C LEU A 182 -8.81 -11.84 -0.53
N ILE A 183 -8.01 -10.89 -1.02
CA ILE A 183 -7.32 -9.91 -0.20
C ILE A 183 -7.73 -8.54 -0.72
N SER A 184 -8.32 -7.72 0.15
CA SER A 184 -8.76 -6.38 -0.18
C SER A 184 -8.13 -5.33 0.74
N SER A 185 -8.01 -4.13 0.21
CA SER A 185 -7.62 -2.92 0.92
C SER A 185 -8.63 -1.82 0.63
N VAL A 186 -8.99 -1.09 1.67
CA VAL A 186 -9.93 0.05 1.60
C VAL A 186 -9.37 1.18 2.45
N THR A 187 -9.31 2.38 1.88
CA THR A 187 -8.87 3.58 2.59
C THR A 187 -10.01 4.59 2.66
N ARG A 188 -10.35 5.03 3.87
CA ARG A 188 -11.33 6.10 4.12
C ARG A 188 -10.78 7.05 5.18
N MET A 189 -10.88 8.35 4.94
CA MET A 189 -10.43 9.39 5.87
C MET A 189 -9.03 9.09 6.47
N GLY A 190 -8.06 8.78 5.59
CA GLY A 190 -6.68 8.49 5.97
C GLY A 190 -6.41 7.13 6.59
N ARG A 191 -7.44 6.40 7.03
CA ARG A 191 -7.28 5.05 7.63
C ARG A 191 -7.45 3.97 6.59
N GLN A 192 -6.52 3.04 6.56
CA GLN A 192 -6.56 1.85 5.70
C GLN A 192 -6.95 0.62 6.51
N LEU A 193 -7.88 -0.16 5.97
CA LEU A 193 -8.22 -1.49 6.45
C LEU A 193 -7.90 -2.55 5.38
N ILE A 194 -7.40 -3.68 5.85
CA ILE A 194 -7.10 -4.85 5.01
C ILE A 194 -7.94 -6.01 5.50
N ALA A 195 -8.60 -6.69 4.58
CA ALA A 195 -9.31 -7.93 4.84
C ALA A 195 -8.67 -9.07 4.02
N VAL A 196 -8.58 -10.25 4.64
CA VAL A 196 -8.06 -11.48 4.03
C VAL A 196 -9.03 -12.61 4.33
N THR A 197 -9.50 -13.30 3.31
CA THR A 197 -10.30 -14.52 3.45
C THR A 197 -9.73 -15.65 2.61
N PHE A 198 -9.67 -16.85 3.19
CA PHE A 198 -9.26 -18.07 2.52
C PHE A 198 -10.45 -19.04 2.45
N ASN A 199 -10.59 -19.74 1.32
CA ASN A 199 -11.65 -20.72 1.07
C ASN A 199 -13.05 -20.18 1.44
N ALA A 200 -13.34 -18.94 1.06
CA ALA A 200 -14.57 -18.24 1.37
C ALA A 200 -15.46 -18.14 0.11
N PRO A 201 -16.53 -18.97 0.00
CA PRO A 201 -17.37 -18.97 -1.20
C PRO A 201 -18.04 -17.64 -1.51
N ASP A 202 -18.38 -16.86 -0.48
CA ASP A 202 -19.03 -15.54 -0.59
C ASP A 202 -18.04 -14.38 -0.27
N ASP A 203 -16.80 -14.54 -0.70
CA ASP A 203 -15.68 -13.63 -0.43
C ASP A 203 -16.01 -12.14 -0.64
N TRP A 204 -16.80 -11.80 -1.67
CA TRP A 204 -17.17 -10.40 -1.93
C TRP A 204 -18.04 -9.78 -0.84
N GLN A 205 -19.04 -10.55 -0.36
CA GLN A 205 -19.94 -10.09 0.69
C GLN A 205 -19.24 -10.11 2.05
N ASP A 206 -18.44 -11.15 2.31
CA ASP A 206 -17.63 -11.26 3.53
C ASP A 206 -16.73 -10.04 3.70
N HIS A 207 -16.02 -9.65 2.62
CA HIS A 207 -15.14 -8.48 2.66
C HIS A 207 -15.91 -7.16 2.85
N LYS A 208 -17.06 -6.97 2.20
CA LYS A 208 -17.91 -5.79 2.45
C LYS A 208 -18.31 -5.71 3.91
N THR A 209 -18.78 -6.81 4.49
CA THR A 209 -19.20 -6.87 5.89
C THR A 209 -18.05 -6.60 6.85
N LEU A 210 -16.89 -7.25 6.65
CA LEU A 210 -15.71 -7.06 7.48
C LEU A 210 -15.19 -5.62 7.44
N ILE A 211 -15.19 -5.01 6.25
CA ILE A 211 -14.71 -3.63 6.07
C ILE A 211 -15.67 -2.63 6.71
N GLU A 212 -16.99 -2.78 6.50
CA GLU A 212 -17.98 -1.89 7.11
C GLU A 212 -17.99 -2.02 8.65
N ASP A 213 -17.95 -3.26 9.18
CA ASP A 213 -17.79 -3.47 10.63
C ASP A 213 -16.49 -2.85 11.13
N GLY A 214 -15.40 -3.05 10.39
CA GLY A 214 -14.11 -2.47 10.74
C GLY A 214 -14.17 -0.95 10.84
N PHE A 215 -14.70 -0.26 9.82
CA PHE A 215 -14.80 1.19 9.81
C PHE A 215 -15.81 1.73 10.84
N SER A 216 -16.85 0.97 11.21
CA SER A 216 -17.81 1.38 12.24
C SER A 216 -17.19 1.56 13.63
N ARG A 217 -15.99 1.01 13.83
CA ARG A 217 -15.22 1.13 15.10
C ARG A 217 -14.43 2.42 15.21
N PHE A 218 -14.44 3.26 14.16
CA PHE A 218 -13.73 4.52 14.12
C PHE A 218 -14.70 5.69 14.01
N THR A 219 -14.33 6.81 14.64
CA THR A 219 -15.06 8.07 14.53
C THR A 219 -14.18 9.10 13.84
N VAL A 220 -14.69 9.74 12.80
CA VAL A 220 -13.98 10.85 12.15
C VAL A 220 -13.97 12.05 13.08
N GLN A 221 -12.78 12.57 13.37
CA GLN A 221 -12.58 13.77 14.20
C GLN A 221 -11.78 14.80 13.44
N GLN A 222 -12.19 16.06 13.50
CA GLN A 222 -11.39 17.19 13.02
C GLN A 222 -10.30 17.45 14.05
N LEU A 223 -9.05 17.17 13.67
CA LEU A 223 -7.88 17.27 14.56
C LEU A 223 -7.22 18.64 14.49
N VAL A 224 -7.26 19.27 13.32
CA VAL A 224 -6.73 20.61 13.07
C VAL A 224 -7.74 21.40 12.25
N ARG A 225 -7.90 22.69 12.56
CA ARG A 225 -8.71 23.63 11.77
C ARG A 225 -7.82 24.63 11.08
N GLN A 226 -8.13 24.98 9.84
CA GLN A 226 -7.51 26.08 9.14
C GLN A 226 -7.63 27.36 9.97
N GLY A 227 -6.54 28.12 10.10
CA GLY A 227 -6.49 29.32 10.94
C GLY A 227 -6.26 29.06 12.44
N GLN A 228 -6.18 27.81 12.87
CA GLN A 228 -5.88 27.45 14.27
C GLN A 228 -4.40 27.70 14.58
N THR A 229 -4.12 28.44 15.66
CA THR A 229 -2.76 28.52 16.22
C THR A 229 -2.40 27.18 16.85
N LEU A 230 -1.31 26.58 16.36
CA LEU A 230 -0.79 25.30 16.87
C LEU A 230 0.40 25.46 17.81
N GLY A 231 1.04 26.62 17.79
CA GLY A 231 2.16 26.97 18.65
C GLY A 231 2.80 28.29 18.27
N GLN A 232 3.96 28.54 18.85
CA GLN A 232 4.77 29.74 18.55
C GLN A 232 6.19 29.36 18.20
N LEU A 233 6.83 30.18 17.37
CA LEU A 233 8.22 30.03 16.98
C LEU A 233 8.99 31.31 17.42
N GLU A 234 10.14 31.14 18.05
CA GLU A 234 11.02 32.24 18.41
C GLU A 234 11.56 32.92 17.15
N LEU A 235 11.69 34.25 17.18
CA LEU A 235 12.25 35.08 16.11
C LEU A 235 13.54 35.77 16.54
N ALA A 236 14.62 35.46 15.86
CA ALA A 236 15.89 36.16 16.04
C ALA A 236 15.91 37.42 15.19
N GLY A 237 16.22 38.57 15.83
CA GLY A 237 16.36 39.88 15.18
C GLY A 237 15.05 40.50 14.70
N GLY A 238 13.91 40.09 15.25
CA GLY A 238 12.60 40.68 14.99
C GLY A 238 12.19 41.74 15.97
N GLN A 239 11.23 42.61 15.58
CA GLN A 239 10.60 43.57 16.48
C GLN A 239 9.80 42.89 17.59
N GLU A 240 9.39 41.66 17.35
CA GLU A 240 8.79 40.76 18.33
C GLU A 240 9.65 39.49 18.52
N ALA A 241 9.63 38.95 19.74
CA ALA A 241 10.44 37.78 20.09
C ALA A 241 9.92 36.43 19.53
N SER A 242 8.66 36.39 19.13
CA SER A 242 8.02 35.16 18.60
C SER A 242 6.90 35.48 17.63
N VAL A 243 6.50 34.49 16.83
CA VAL A 243 5.37 34.56 15.93
C VAL A 243 4.52 33.27 16.06
N ASP A 244 3.20 33.42 15.93
CA ASP A 244 2.28 32.30 15.93
C ASP A 244 2.46 31.43 14.68
N LEU A 245 2.43 30.12 14.88
CA LEU A 245 2.36 29.13 13.81
C LEU A 245 0.89 28.71 13.60
N ILE A 246 0.34 29.03 12.45
CA ILE A 246 -1.06 28.84 12.10
C ILE A 246 -1.20 27.72 11.09
N ALA A 247 -2.17 26.81 11.30
CA ALA A 247 -2.50 25.75 10.36
C ALA A 247 -3.06 26.34 9.06
N ALA A 248 -2.47 25.99 7.91
CA ALA A 248 -2.88 26.48 6.60
C ALA A 248 -4.11 25.75 6.03
N GLU A 249 -4.47 24.58 6.59
CA GLU A 249 -5.59 23.75 6.14
C GLU A 249 -6.23 22.96 7.26
N ASP A 250 -7.47 22.47 7.01
CA ASP A 250 -8.16 21.53 7.88
C ASP A 250 -7.54 20.12 7.77
N PHE A 251 -7.51 19.40 8.90
CA PHE A 251 -7.17 18.00 8.88
C PHE A 251 -8.13 17.18 9.76
N SER A 252 -8.72 16.14 9.17
CA SER A 252 -9.59 15.18 9.86
C SER A 252 -9.04 13.76 9.72
N TYR A 253 -9.21 12.97 10.77
CA TYR A 253 -8.75 11.58 10.79
C TYR A 253 -9.74 10.67 11.50
N SER A 254 -9.79 9.39 11.08
CA SER A 254 -10.63 8.36 11.72
C SER A 254 -9.90 7.78 12.93
N LEU A 255 -10.41 8.02 14.13
CA LEU A 255 -9.83 7.54 15.38
C LEU A 255 -10.64 6.39 15.97
N ALA A 256 -9.96 5.36 16.48
CA ALA A 256 -10.57 4.38 17.37
C ALA A 256 -10.72 4.94 18.79
N GLN A 257 -11.61 4.35 19.56
CA GLN A 257 -11.74 4.70 20.96
C GLN A 257 -10.43 4.42 21.73
N GLY A 258 -9.90 5.44 22.38
CA GLY A 258 -8.68 5.36 23.20
C GLY A 258 -7.39 5.69 22.47
N GLU A 259 -7.39 5.84 21.15
CA GLU A 259 -6.22 6.34 20.41
C GLU A 259 -5.87 7.78 20.85
N ARG A 260 -4.58 8.05 21.03
CA ARG A 260 -4.07 9.36 21.45
C ARG A 260 -3.49 10.12 20.28
N VAL A 261 -3.95 11.36 20.12
CA VAL A 261 -3.42 12.29 19.12
C VAL A 261 -2.35 13.18 19.75
N THR A 262 -1.23 13.35 19.07
CA THR A 262 -0.19 14.31 19.40
C THR A 262 0.12 15.14 18.16
N ILE A 263 0.19 16.46 18.33
CA ILE A 263 0.66 17.40 17.29
C ILE A 263 2.08 17.79 17.63
N SER A 264 3.04 17.46 16.77
CA SER A 264 4.45 17.82 16.91
C SER A 264 4.77 18.93 15.93
N LEU A 265 5.29 20.03 16.45
CA LEU A 265 5.75 21.16 15.66
C LEU A 265 7.18 20.93 15.13
N PRO A 266 7.64 21.72 14.14
CA PRO A 266 9.01 21.63 13.64
C PRO A 266 10.04 21.74 14.75
N GLU A 267 11.10 20.94 14.71
CA GLU A 267 12.22 21.01 15.67
C GLU A 267 13.09 22.27 15.50
N ALA A 268 12.87 23.06 14.47
CA ALA A 268 13.59 24.34 14.27
C ALA A 268 13.24 25.28 15.43
N GLY A 269 14.19 25.47 16.34
CA GLY A 269 13.98 26.25 17.57
C GLY A 269 13.68 27.71 17.35
N PHE A 270 14.01 28.30 16.20
CA PHE A 270 13.77 29.73 15.85
C PHE A 270 13.81 29.99 14.35
N ALA A 271 13.27 31.14 13.93
CA ALA A 271 13.43 31.71 12.58
C ALA A 271 14.08 33.10 12.66
N TYR A 272 14.52 33.64 11.51
CA TYR A 272 15.03 34.99 11.40
C TYR A 272 13.97 35.94 10.86
N ALA A 273 13.86 37.13 11.45
CA ALA A 273 13.08 38.21 10.88
C ALA A 273 13.78 38.78 9.62
N PRO A 274 13.02 39.36 8.65
CA PRO A 274 11.57 39.51 8.66
C PRO A 274 10.85 38.24 8.27
N VAL A 275 9.62 38.08 8.75
CA VAL A 275 8.65 37.04 8.30
C VAL A 275 7.36 37.75 7.86
N ALA A 276 6.66 37.17 6.89
CA ALA A 276 5.39 37.74 6.41
C ALA A 276 4.20 36.85 6.81
N GLU A 277 3.08 37.47 7.15
CA GLU A 277 1.82 36.78 7.40
C GLU A 277 1.45 35.90 6.21
N GLY A 278 1.04 34.62 6.47
CA GLY A 278 0.71 33.65 5.44
C GLY A 278 1.91 33.01 4.73
N GLN A 279 3.14 33.44 4.98
CA GLN A 279 4.35 32.77 4.46
C GLN A 279 4.49 31.39 5.10
N GLU A 280 4.91 30.39 4.32
CA GLU A 280 5.16 29.03 4.79
C GLU A 280 6.19 28.99 5.93
N ALA A 281 5.83 28.29 7.01
CA ALA A 281 6.62 28.14 8.23
C ALA A 281 6.96 26.67 8.55
N GLY A 282 6.78 25.76 7.60
CA GLY A 282 7.04 24.33 7.74
C GLY A 282 5.76 23.49 7.92
N PHE A 283 5.85 22.38 8.66
CA PHE A 283 4.75 21.44 8.82
C PHE A 283 4.59 21.02 10.27
N ALA A 284 3.34 20.92 10.73
CA ALA A 284 2.98 20.18 11.95
C ALA A 284 2.82 18.69 11.61
N HIS A 285 3.44 17.82 12.38
CA HIS A 285 3.25 16.37 12.25
C HIS A 285 2.12 15.92 13.17
N ILE A 286 1.12 15.26 12.62
CA ILE A 286 0.03 14.66 13.37
C ILE A 286 0.39 13.21 13.63
N LEU A 287 0.46 12.83 14.92
CA LEU A 287 0.76 11.47 15.34
C LEU A 287 -0.46 10.86 16.05
N VAL A 288 -0.72 9.59 15.75
CA VAL A 288 -1.70 8.77 16.45
C VAL A 288 -0.94 7.61 17.09
N ASP A 289 -1.01 7.50 18.43
CA ASP A 289 -0.22 6.56 19.23
C ASP A 289 1.28 6.53 18.84
N GLY A 290 1.85 7.73 18.61
CA GLY A 290 3.25 7.89 18.23
C GLY A 290 3.59 7.63 16.76
N THR A 291 2.63 7.18 15.95
CA THR A 291 2.81 6.97 14.51
C THR A 291 2.37 8.21 13.73
N ALA A 292 3.25 8.76 12.88
CA ALA A 292 2.92 9.91 12.04
C ALA A 292 1.89 9.49 10.97
N VAL A 293 0.73 10.19 10.96
CA VAL A 293 -0.38 9.92 10.03
C VAL A 293 -0.57 11.02 9.00
N ALA A 294 -0.08 12.24 9.28
CA ALA A 294 -0.15 13.37 8.36
C ALA A 294 0.90 14.44 8.67
N LYS A 295 1.06 15.35 7.70
CA LYS A 295 1.74 16.64 7.84
C LYS A 295 0.75 17.72 7.44
N VAL A 296 0.55 18.71 8.31
CA VAL A 296 -0.30 19.88 8.06
C VAL A 296 0.62 21.08 7.82
N PRO A 297 0.49 21.79 6.69
CA PRO A 297 1.29 22.98 6.41
C PRO A 297 1.03 24.07 7.46
N LEU A 298 2.10 24.76 7.86
CA LEU A 298 2.06 25.91 8.77
C LEU A 298 2.42 27.18 8.05
N VAL A 299 1.80 28.28 8.46
CA VAL A 299 2.12 29.63 8.01
C VAL A 299 2.35 30.54 9.21
N TYR A 300 3.11 31.63 9.03
CA TYR A 300 3.25 32.67 10.05
C TYR A 300 1.94 33.43 10.21
N GLY A 301 1.54 33.69 11.46
CA GLY A 301 0.29 34.34 11.82
C GLY A 301 0.33 35.86 11.75
N ALA A 302 1.52 36.47 11.58
CA ALA A 302 1.69 37.90 11.46
C ALA A 302 2.96 38.26 10.65
N THR A 303 2.98 39.48 10.08
CA THR A 303 4.20 40.06 9.53
C THR A 303 4.99 40.71 10.66
N ILE A 304 6.28 40.32 10.82
CA ILE A 304 7.19 40.87 11.81
C ILE A 304 8.46 41.33 11.11
N GLU A 305 8.72 42.63 11.20
CA GLU A 305 9.90 43.27 10.61
C GLU A 305 11.13 43.05 11.49
N ARG A 306 12.31 43.37 10.94
CA ARG A 306 13.55 43.37 11.72
C ARG A 306 13.52 44.46 12.79
N ALA A 307 14.12 44.12 13.92
CA ALA A 307 14.48 45.14 14.91
C ALA A 307 15.63 46.03 14.37
N ASP A 308 15.57 47.30 14.64
CA ASP A 308 16.62 48.28 14.29
C ASP A 308 17.97 47.97 14.97
#